data_fab20b9597c6e626a813494d2df5e84e
#
_entry.id   fab20b9597c6e626a813494d2df5e84e
#
_cell.length_a   1.000
_cell.length_b   1.000
_cell.length_c   1.000
_cell.angle_alpha   90.00
_cell.angle_beta   90.00
_cell.angle_gamma   90.00
#
_symmetry.space_group_name_H-M   'P 1'
#
loop_
_entity.id
_entity.type
_entity.pdbx_description
1 polymer ?
#
loop_
_entity_poly.entity_id
_entity_poly.type
_entity_poly.pdbx_seq_one_letter_code
_entity_poly.pdbx_strand_id
1 'polypeptide(L)'
;MKRFIPLALIVPLAVAGCSSSSKTTPSSPTTAGGSTATTAAPATTTGGSSGGSANMNLGNPSSAQTINEAGSTLLYPFLQEIAPAFHTMYSNATLNPGPGGSGKGISDAIAGTAQLGGSDAYLSNSQRSSNPGLMNIPVAISSQAVNYNLPGVSGLKLSGDVIAQIYEGKITKWNDPAIAALNTGATLPATTIVPVRRVDASGDTFIFTSLLSATNSAWQSGPAFGTSVTWPAVSNELTANGNPGMVQTCQATPGCIAYVGISSEDAAQSAGLGEAMLQNKAGNFVLPNASTVEAAVSAGATSIPANLAAPIIYEPGAQSYPIVNFEYLVVKDKQSSADLAMAVRDFLAFAISPTGGSTPAFLAKEHFQGLPSSVVPQVETAIASISS
;
A
#
# COMPACT_ATOMS: atom_id res chain seq x y z
N MET A 1 -18.32 -31.35 -44.04
CA MET A 1 -19.69 -31.83 -43.82
C MET A 1 -19.70 -32.64 -42.55
N LYS A 2 -20.38 -32.17 -41.55
CA LYS A 2 -21.22 -32.80 -40.52
C LYS A 2 -21.32 -31.85 -39.31
N ARG A 3 -22.49 -31.21 -39.26
CA ARG A 3 -22.92 -30.36 -38.13
C ARG A 3 -23.39 -31.29 -37.00
N PHE A 4 -23.09 -30.90 -35.74
CA PHE A 4 -23.88 -31.37 -34.59
C PHE A 4 -24.29 -30.17 -33.74
N ILE A 5 -25.58 -30.12 -33.45
CA ILE A 5 -26.31 -29.09 -32.71
C ILE A 5 -26.41 -29.57 -31.24
N PRO A 6 -26.38 -28.68 -30.25
CA PRO A 6 -26.51 -29.05 -28.83
C PRO A 6 -27.97 -29.23 -28.41
N LEU A 7 -28.20 -30.19 -27.56
CA LEU A 7 -29.49 -30.49 -26.92
C LEU A 7 -29.57 -29.78 -25.57
N ALA A 8 -30.56 -28.93 -25.42
CA ALA A 8 -30.91 -28.26 -24.17
C ALA A 8 -31.78 -29.18 -23.31
N LEU A 9 -31.47 -29.32 -22.03
CA LEU A 9 -32.31 -30.00 -21.06
C LEU A 9 -32.87 -28.98 -20.06
N ILE A 10 -34.18 -28.81 -20.08
CA ILE A 10 -34.98 -27.99 -19.17
C ILE A 10 -35.55 -28.95 -18.11
N VAL A 11 -35.44 -28.61 -16.82
CA VAL A 11 -36.18 -29.28 -15.73
C VAL A 11 -36.83 -28.22 -14.85
N PRO A 12 -38.10 -28.41 -14.46
CA PRO A 12 -38.94 -27.33 -13.94
C PRO A 12 -38.99 -27.22 -12.41
N LEU A 13 -39.44 -26.04 -12.01
CA LEU A 13 -39.77 -25.56 -10.67
C LEU A 13 -40.88 -26.38 -10.03
N ALA A 14 -40.79 -26.67 -8.74
CA ALA A 14 -41.92 -27.02 -7.88
C ALA A 14 -41.95 -26.13 -6.64
N VAL A 15 -43.08 -25.43 -6.49
CA VAL A 15 -43.48 -24.57 -5.37
C VAL A 15 -44.45 -25.37 -4.48
N ALA A 16 -44.26 -25.32 -3.16
CA ALA A 16 -45.28 -25.49 -2.12
C ALA A 16 -44.68 -24.95 -0.81
N GLY A 17 -45.22 -24.07 -0.01
CA GLY A 17 -46.59 -23.67 0.27
C GLY A 17 -46.94 -23.99 1.72
N CYS A 18 -47.39 -22.96 2.49
CA CYS A 18 -48.17 -22.97 3.75
C CYS A 18 -47.40 -23.15 5.07
N SER A 19 -47.41 -22.19 5.98
CA SER A 19 -48.36 -21.41 6.80
C SER A 19 -48.54 -21.97 8.20
N SER A 20 -48.40 -21.12 9.21
CA SER A 20 -49.38 -20.79 10.30
C SER A 20 -48.61 -20.19 11.50
N SER A 21 -48.78 -18.99 11.81
CA SER A 21 -49.54 -18.22 12.80
C SER A 21 -49.63 -18.80 14.23
N SER A 22 -49.18 -18.03 15.23
CA SER A 22 -49.97 -17.75 16.43
C SER A 22 -49.47 -16.49 17.17
N LYS A 23 -50.45 -15.62 17.41
CA LYS A 23 -50.42 -14.41 18.26
C LYS A 23 -50.40 -14.79 19.74
N THR A 24 -49.82 -13.95 20.57
CA THR A 24 -50.44 -13.50 21.86
C THR A 24 -49.75 -12.23 22.38
N THR A 25 -50.51 -11.16 22.45
CA THR A 25 -50.49 -10.07 23.45
C THR A 25 -51.65 -10.33 24.42
N PRO A 26 -51.87 -9.71 25.59
CA PRO A 26 -51.38 -8.41 26.09
C PRO A 26 -51.08 -8.38 27.62
N SER A 27 -50.65 -7.26 28.18
CA SER A 27 -51.32 -6.53 29.28
C SER A 27 -50.39 -5.49 29.93
N SER A 28 -50.84 -4.22 29.87
CA SER A 28 -50.46 -3.21 30.87
C SER A 28 -51.43 -3.27 32.07
N PRO A 29 -51.09 -2.69 33.24
CA PRO A 29 -51.76 -1.49 33.69
C PRO A 29 -50.90 -0.41 34.33
N THR A 30 -51.11 0.81 34.00
CA THR A 30 -51.57 2.06 34.65
C THR A 30 -51.31 2.17 36.20
N THR A 31 -50.64 3.22 36.67
CA THR A 31 -51.07 4.52 37.15
C THR A 31 -50.07 5.22 38.06
N ALA A 32 -49.87 6.48 37.76
CA ALA A 32 -49.99 7.70 38.57
C ALA A 32 -48.87 8.14 39.53
N GLY A 33 -48.53 9.40 39.42
CA GLY A 33 -48.03 10.26 40.49
C GLY A 33 -46.91 11.20 40.05
N GLY A 34 -47.26 12.45 39.79
CA GLY A 34 -46.40 13.52 39.37
C GLY A 34 -45.39 14.00 40.47
N SER A 35 -44.35 14.61 39.95
CA SER A 35 -43.78 15.82 40.62
C SER A 35 -42.83 16.49 39.62
N THR A 36 -43.11 17.75 39.35
CA THR A 36 -42.26 18.69 38.63
C THR A 36 -40.97 18.96 39.39
N ALA A 37 -39.83 18.63 38.83
CA ALA A 37 -38.55 19.17 39.23
C ALA A 37 -37.81 19.64 37.97
N THR A 38 -37.74 20.96 37.83
CA THR A 38 -36.89 21.66 36.90
C THR A 38 -35.43 21.35 37.27
N THR A 39 -34.75 20.57 36.49
CA THR A 39 -33.29 20.40 36.60
C THR A 39 -32.62 21.01 35.39
N ALA A 40 -31.73 21.94 35.68
CA ALA A 40 -30.87 22.62 34.71
C ALA A 40 -30.04 21.61 33.88
N ALA A 41 -29.91 21.92 32.60
CA ALA A 41 -29.02 21.20 31.69
C ALA A 41 -27.58 21.27 32.21
N PRO A 42 -26.83 20.12 32.21
CA PRO A 42 -25.40 20.18 32.46
C PRO A 42 -24.72 20.88 31.29
N ALA A 43 -23.93 21.89 31.60
CA ALA A 43 -23.00 22.53 30.65
C ALA A 43 -22.05 21.46 30.12
N THR A 44 -22.10 21.23 28.83
CA THR A 44 -21.08 20.46 28.10
C THR A 44 -19.75 21.22 28.17
N THR A 45 -18.89 20.82 29.04
CA THR A 45 -17.48 21.19 28.97
C THR A 45 -16.88 20.43 27.80
N THR A 46 -16.82 21.09 26.65
CA THR A 46 -15.94 20.73 25.55
C THR A 46 -14.50 21.01 25.96
N GLY A 47 -13.89 20.06 26.65
CA GLY A 47 -12.44 19.96 26.81
C GLY A 47 -11.84 19.24 25.61
N GLY A 48 -12.00 19.79 24.41
CA GLY A 48 -11.28 19.38 23.24
C GLY A 48 -9.90 20.06 23.28
N SER A 49 -8.85 19.28 23.52
CA SER A 49 -7.48 19.69 23.18
C SER A 49 -7.43 19.88 21.67
N SER A 50 -7.59 21.11 21.22
CA SER A 50 -7.38 21.49 19.83
C SER A 50 -5.87 21.55 19.60
N GLY A 51 -5.28 20.43 19.20
CA GLY A 51 -4.14 20.48 18.31
C GLY A 51 -4.65 21.22 17.06
N GLY A 52 -4.17 22.44 16.81
CA GLY A 52 -4.65 23.25 15.70
C GLY A 52 -4.35 22.54 14.39
N SER A 53 -5.39 22.00 13.74
CA SER A 53 -5.28 21.57 12.34
C SER A 53 -4.81 22.76 11.50
N ALA A 54 -3.80 22.55 10.69
CA ALA A 54 -3.31 23.59 9.78
C ALA A 54 -4.47 24.03 8.87
N ASN A 55 -4.64 25.35 8.69
CA ASN A 55 -5.64 25.84 7.74
C ASN A 55 -5.15 25.57 6.31
N MET A 56 -5.58 24.47 5.72
CA MET A 56 -5.20 24.04 4.37
C MET A 56 -5.86 24.86 3.26
N ASN A 57 -6.77 25.79 3.60
CA ASN A 57 -7.50 26.62 2.64
C ASN A 57 -8.14 25.76 1.51
N LEU A 58 -8.91 24.75 1.92
CA LEU A 58 -9.60 23.83 1.02
C LEU A 58 -10.87 24.48 0.43
N GLY A 59 -11.23 24.06 -0.77
CA GLY A 59 -12.45 24.50 -1.44
C GLY A 59 -12.50 24.05 -2.89
N ASN A 60 -13.64 24.19 -3.54
CA ASN A 60 -13.73 23.85 -4.95
C ASN A 60 -13.06 24.95 -5.80
N PRO A 61 -12.06 24.65 -6.65
CA PRO A 61 -11.42 25.63 -7.52
C PRO A 61 -12.45 26.45 -8.34
N SER A 62 -12.13 27.71 -8.65
CA SER A 62 -13.05 28.57 -9.41
C SER A 62 -13.18 28.15 -10.88
N SER A 63 -12.20 27.43 -11.40
CA SER A 63 -12.17 26.88 -12.76
C SER A 63 -11.74 25.41 -12.75
N ALA A 64 -12.14 24.68 -13.80
CA ALA A 64 -11.81 23.27 -13.94
C ALA A 64 -10.29 23.04 -13.95
N GLN A 65 -9.81 22.15 -13.09
CA GLN A 65 -8.41 21.77 -12.95
C GLN A 65 -8.25 20.27 -13.15
N THR A 66 -7.19 19.88 -13.86
CA THR A 66 -6.76 18.49 -13.95
C THR A 66 -5.43 18.33 -13.24
N ILE A 67 -5.39 17.41 -12.29
CA ILE A 67 -4.19 17.01 -11.58
C ILE A 67 -3.67 15.75 -12.28
N ASN A 68 -2.61 15.86 -13.06
CA ASN A 68 -1.94 14.70 -13.63
C ASN A 68 -1.03 14.10 -12.55
N GLU A 69 -1.16 12.81 -12.34
CA GLU A 69 -0.30 12.00 -11.51
C GLU A 69 0.34 10.92 -12.38
N ALA A 70 1.59 10.58 -12.09
CA ALA A 70 2.26 9.43 -12.68
C ALA A 70 3.20 8.80 -11.64
N GLY A 71 3.35 7.49 -11.68
CA GLY A 71 4.37 6.90 -10.81
C GLY A 71 4.12 5.47 -10.37
N SER A 72 4.18 5.25 -9.06
CA SER A 72 4.15 3.94 -8.42
C SER A 72 3.03 3.03 -8.92
N THR A 73 3.40 1.80 -9.30
CA THR A 73 2.42 0.76 -9.63
C THR A 73 1.84 0.06 -8.40
N LEU A 74 2.39 0.30 -7.23
CA LEU A 74 1.82 -0.11 -5.94
C LEU A 74 0.72 0.87 -5.50
N LEU A 75 0.95 2.20 -5.63
CA LEU A 75 0.00 3.24 -5.24
C LEU A 75 -1.12 3.47 -6.28
N TYR A 76 -0.85 3.20 -7.56
CA TYR A 76 -1.75 3.50 -8.68
C TYR A 76 -3.18 2.95 -8.53
N PRO A 77 -3.42 1.67 -8.13
CA PRO A 77 -4.78 1.17 -7.95
C PRO A 77 -5.57 1.97 -6.92
N PHE A 78 -4.95 2.34 -5.80
CA PHE A 78 -5.57 3.18 -4.78
C PHE A 78 -5.99 4.55 -5.34
N LEU A 79 -5.12 5.20 -6.10
CA LEU A 79 -5.43 6.49 -6.72
C LEU A 79 -6.58 6.39 -7.73
N GLN A 80 -6.63 5.31 -8.52
CA GLN A 80 -7.75 5.05 -9.44
C GLN A 80 -9.07 4.87 -8.69
N GLU A 81 -9.04 4.16 -7.57
CA GLU A 81 -10.23 3.87 -6.79
C GLU A 81 -10.82 5.13 -6.12
N ILE A 82 -9.96 6.02 -5.60
CA ILE A 82 -10.42 7.23 -4.90
C ILE A 82 -10.73 8.42 -5.82
N ALA A 83 -10.21 8.44 -7.06
CA ALA A 83 -10.37 9.58 -7.99
C ALA A 83 -11.83 9.95 -8.30
N PRO A 84 -12.78 9.02 -8.53
CA PRO A 84 -14.18 9.37 -8.75
C PRO A 84 -14.86 9.99 -7.53
N ALA A 85 -14.52 9.52 -6.31
CA ALA A 85 -15.06 10.08 -5.07
C ALA A 85 -14.50 11.50 -4.81
N PHE A 86 -13.23 11.71 -5.11
CA PHE A 86 -12.61 13.04 -5.08
C PHE A 86 -13.35 14.03 -6.01
N HIS A 87 -13.56 13.66 -7.28
CA HIS A 87 -14.28 14.52 -8.23
C HIS A 87 -15.73 14.78 -7.82
N THR A 88 -16.37 13.82 -7.16
CA THR A 88 -17.73 14.03 -6.61
C THR A 88 -17.73 15.08 -5.51
N MET A 89 -16.69 15.15 -4.67
CA MET A 89 -16.57 16.14 -3.60
C MET A 89 -16.11 17.51 -4.12
N TYR A 90 -15.22 17.53 -5.11
CA TYR A 90 -14.62 18.74 -5.69
C TYR A 90 -14.83 18.73 -7.22
N SER A 91 -16.02 19.15 -7.65
CA SER A 91 -16.48 19.01 -9.05
C SER A 91 -15.64 19.75 -10.09
N ASN A 92 -14.89 20.77 -9.68
CA ASN A 92 -13.95 21.49 -10.55
C ASN A 92 -12.51 20.94 -10.48
N ALA A 93 -12.29 19.81 -9.79
CA ALA A 93 -10.98 19.15 -9.74
C ALA A 93 -11.08 17.70 -10.20
N THR A 94 -10.18 17.25 -11.05
CA THR A 94 -10.12 15.88 -11.56
C THR A 94 -8.70 15.35 -11.36
N LEU A 95 -8.57 14.17 -10.75
CA LEU A 95 -7.31 13.43 -10.73
C LEU A 95 -7.23 12.53 -11.97
N ASN A 96 -6.09 12.57 -12.66
CA ASN A 96 -5.76 11.70 -13.79
C ASN A 96 -4.52 10.87 -13.43
N PRO A 97 -4.66 9.68 -12.81
CA PRO A 97 -3.54 8.86 -12.37
C PRO A 97 -2.97 8.02 -13.51
N GLY A 98 -1.66 7.78 -13.49
CA GLY A 98 -0.96 6.97 -14.48
C GLY A 98 0.17 6.11 -13.90
N PRO A 99 0.27 4.81 -14.27
CA PRO A 99 1.34 3.95 -13.80
C PRO A 99 2.65 4.24 -14.55
N GLY A 100 3.80 3.89 -13.95
CA GLY A 100 5.10 4.07 -14.62
C GLY A 100 6.32 3.79 -13.77
N GLY A 101 6.10 3.43 -12.50
CA GLY A 101 7.14 3.24 -11.49
C GLY A 101 7.53 4.54 -10.78
N SER A 102 7.97 4.42 -9.54
CA SER A 102 8.28 5.57 -8.66
C SER A 102 9.34 6.51 -9.23
N GLY A 103 10.34 5.96 -9.95
CA GLY A 103 11.35 6.78 -10.59
C GLY A 103 10.78 7.70 -11.68
N LYS A 104 9.78 7.23 -12.45
CA LYS A 104 9.04 8.07 -13.39
C LYS A 104 8.26 9.15 -12.63
N GLY A 105 7.53 8.79 -11.58
CA GLY A 105 6.76 9.75 -10.77
C GLY A 105 7.63 10.87 -10.22
N ILE A 106 8.76 10.54 -9.60
CA ILE A 106 9.73 11.53 -9.11
C ILE A 106 10.25 12.40 -10.25
N SER A 107 10.61 11.79 -11.38
CA SER A 107 11.14 12.52 -12.54
C SER A 107 10.11 13.49 -13.15
N ASP A 108 8.86 13.06 -13.28
CA ASP A 108 7.79 13.89 -13.82
C ASP A 108 7.42 15.05 -12.89
N ALA A 109 7.42 14.82 -11.57
CA ALA A 109 7.23 15.87 -10.57
C ALA A 109 8.38 16.90 -10.62
N ILE A 110 9.64 16.45 -10.75
CA ILE A 110 10.80 17.33 -10.92
C ILE A 110 10.65 18.17 -12.20
N ALA A 111 10.32 17.54 -13.31
CA ALA A 111 10.13 18.21 -14.60
C ALA A 111 8.89 19.12 -14.64
N GLY A 112 7.91 18.89 -13.76
CA GLY A 112 6.62 19.58 -13.77
C GLY A 112 5.69 19.10 -14.89
N THR A 113 5.92 17.91 -15.44
CA THR A 113 5.05 17.24 -16.41
C THR A 113 3.88 16.54 -15.75
N ALA A 114 4.00 16.23 -14.46
CA ALA A 114 2.93 15.83 -13.58
C ALA A 114 2.90 16.75 -12.34
N GLN A 115 1.71 17.02 -11.81
CA GLN A 115 1.52 17.78 -10.57
C GLN A 115 1.89 16.94 -9.35
N LEU A 116 1.66 15.64 -9.45
CA LEU A 116 1.93 14.66 -8.41
C LEU A 116 2.76 13.51 -8.97
N GLY A 117 3.80 13.13 -8.27
CA GLY A 117 4.59 11.93 -8.58
C GLY A 117 4.34 10.84 -7.54
N GLY A 118 3.63 9.76 -7.92
CA GLY A 118 3.40 8.62 -7.05
C GLY A 118 4.70 7.84 -6.81
N SER A 119 5.02 7.57 -5.53
CA SER A 119 6.30 6.94 -5.21
C SER A 119 6.26 6.19 -3.87
N ASP A 120 6.74 4.96 -3.88
CA ASP A 120 7.00 4.18 -2.67
C ASP A 120 8.37 4.54 -2.05
N ALA A 121 9.18 5.31 -2.78
CA ALA A 121 10.45 5.85 -2.30
C ALA A 121 10.31 7.34 -2.01
N TYR A 122 10.81 7.77 -0.85
CA TYR A 122 10.96 9.19 -0.58
C TYR A 122 12.13 9.79 -1.39
N LEU A 123 12.08 11.09 -1.60
CA LEU A 123 13.15 11.83 -2.27
C LEU A 123 14.48 11.67 -1.53
N SER A 124 15.51 11.28 -2.25
CA SER A 124 16.87 11.25 -1.73
C SER A 124 17.36 12.65 -1.35
N ASN A 125 18.40 12.73 -0.52
CA ASN A 125 19.02 14.00 -0.15
C ASN A 125 19.50 14.78 -1.38
N SER A 126 20.05 14.08 -2.38
CA SER A 126 20.49 14.69 -3.64
C SER A 126 19.31 15.26 -4.44
N GLN A 127 18.22 14.51 -4.58
CA GLN A 127 17.03 14.98 -5.30
C GLN A 127 16.45 16.25 -4.63
N ARG A 128 16.31 16.25 -3.31
CA ARG A 128 15.83 17.42 -2.55
C ARG A 128 16.74 18.63 -2.66
N SER A 129 18.07 18.42 -2.52
CA SER A 129 19.03 19.52 -2.62
C SER A 129 19.07 20.14 -4.01
N SER A 130 18.88 19.32 -5.05
CA SER A 130 18.86 19.78 -6.45
C SER A 130 17.52 20.38 -6.88
N ASN A 131 16.46 20.13 -6.13
CA ASN A 131 15.09 20.59 -6.44
C ASN A 131 14.43 21.20 -5.20
N PRO A 132 14.87 22.40 -4.75
CA PRO A 132 14.25 23.10 -3.64
C PRO A 132 12.75 23.31 -3.91
N GLY A 133 11.92 23.10 -2.89
CA GLY A 133 10.46 23.18 -3.00
C GLY A 133 9.77 21.88 -3.40
N LEU A 134 10.54 20.82 -3.74
CA LEU A 134 9.95 19.50 -3.94
C LEU A 134 9.76 18.79 -2.59
N MET A 135 8.55 18.29 -2.33
CA MET A 135 8.13 17.72 -1.05
C MET A 135 7.70 16.26 -1.19
N ASN A 136 7.93 15.46 -0.14
CA ASN A 136 7.28 14.18 0.04
C ASN A 136 5.99 14.40 0.84
N ILE A 137 4.86 13.95 0.33
CA ILE A 137 3.59 13.95 1.08
C ILE A 137 3.16 12.48 1.24
N PRO A 138 3.32 11.87 2.42
CA PRO A 138 2.79 10.54 2.66
C PRO A 138 1.27 10.57 2.64
N VAL A 139 0.64 9.60 1.99
CA VAL A 139 -0.81 9.54 1.82
C VAL A 139 -1.44 8.24 2.34
N ALA A 140 -0.65 7.18 2.46
CA ALA A 140 -1.09 5.89 2.99
C ALA A 140 0.10 5.10 3.54
N ILE A 141 -0.20 3.98 4.20
CA ILE A 141 0.75 2.94 4.56
C ILE A 141 0.48 1.73 3.67
N SER A 142 1.54 1.17 3.12
CA SER A 142 1.54 -0.08 2.35
C SER A 142 2.50 -1.11 2.93
N SER A 143 2.55 -2.26 2.29
CA SER A 143 3.55 -3.29 2.50
C SER A 143 3.90 -3.98 1.18
N GLN A 144 4.86 -4.87 1.23
CA GLN A 144 5.26 -5.64 0.06
C GLN A 144 5.38 -7.12 0.41
N ALA A 145 4.78 -7.98 -0.41
CA ALA A 145 4.89 -9.41 -0.30
C ALA A 145 6.13 -9.95 -1.05
N VAL A 146 6.61 -11.12 -0.64
CA VAL A 146 7.55 -11.94 -1.41
C VAL A 146 6.80 -13.19 -1.88
N ASN A 147 6.48 -13.22 -3.16
CA ASN A 147 5.71 -14.29 -3.77
C ASN A 147 6.63 -15.33 -4.44
N TYR A 148 6.14 -16.56 -4.55
CA TYR A 148 6.88 -17.65 -5.17
C TYR A 148 5.97 -18.58 -5.98
N ASN A 149 6.55 -19.24 -6.98
CA ASN A 149 5.85 -20.24 -7.80
C ASN A 149 6.43 -21.64 -7.53
N LEU A 150 5.92 -22.29 -6.48
CA LEU A 150 6.28 -23.65 -6.08
C LEU A 150 5.02 -24.47 -5.81
N PRO A 151 4.43 -25.11 -6.82
CA PRO A 151 3.23 -25.92 -6.64
C PRO A 151 3.41 -26.99 -5.54
N GLY A 152 2.45 -27.03 -4.61
CA GLY A 152 2.46 -27.98 -3.48
C GLY A 152 3.29 -27.52 -2.26
N VAL A 153 3.94 -26.35 -2.29
CA VAL A 153 4.60 -25.75 -1.14
C VAL A 153 3.73 -24.61 -0.59
N SER A 154 3.41 -24.66 0.69
CA SER A 154 2.68 -23.60 1.40
C SER A 154 3.40 -23.26 2.71
N GLY A 155 3.16 -22.05 3.21
CA GLY A 155 3.76 -21.59 4.47
C GLY A 155 5.29 -21.49 4.43
N LEU A 156 5.87 -21.22 3.25
CA LEU A 156 7.31 -21.04 3.07
C LEU A 156 7.81 -19.88 3.94
N LYS A 157 8.89 -20.13 4.66
CA LYS A 157 9.54 -19.17 5.55
C LYS A 157 10.88 -18.73 4.94
N LEU A 158 11.07 -17.42 4.85
CA LEU A 158 12.31 -16.83 4.35
C LEU A 158 12.80 -15.73 5.31
N SER A 159 14.12 -15.58 5.44
CA SER A 159 14.71 -14.41 6.09
C SER A 159 15.22 -13.43 5.02
N GLY A 160 15.35 -12.15 5.38
CA GLY A 160 15.92 -11.16 4.47
C GLY A 160 17.35 -11.51 4.03
N ASP A 161 18.14 -12.13 4.90
CA ASP A 161 19.48 -12.62 4.56
C ASP A 161 19.45 -13.75 3.50
N VAL A 162 18.54 -14.73 3.65
CA VAL A 162 18.36 -15.81 2.65
C VAL A 162 17.89 -15.22 1.31
N ILE A 163 16.96 -14.27 1.34
CA ILE A 163 16.49 -13.60 0.12
C ILE A 163 17.65 -12.85 -0.56
N ALA A 164 18.46 -12.11 0.21
CA ALA A 164 19.65 -11.44 -0.34
C ALA A 164 20.59 -12.43 -1.04
N GLN A 165 20.89 -13.57 -0.41
CA GLN A 165 21.75 -14.61 -0.99
C GLN A 165 21.14 -15.25 -2.25
N ILE A 166 19.81 -15.33 -2.35
CA ILE A 166 19.12 -15.76 -3.59
C ILE A 166 19.36 -14.74 -4.71
N TYR A 167 19.14 -13.46 -4.46
CA TYR A 167 19.34 -12.40 -5.46
C TYR A 167 20.82 -12.09 -5.73
N GLU A 168 21.74 -12.60 -4.91
CA GLU A 168 23.19 -12.64 -5.17
C GLU A 168 23.62 -13.89 -5.97
N GLY A 169 22.72 -14.83 -6.24
CA GLY A 169 23.02 -16.10 -6.92
C GLY A 169 23.81 -17.09 -6.08
N LYS A 170 23.91 -16.90 -4.77
CA LYS A 170 24.59 -17.80 -3.82
C LYS A 170 23.71 -18.99 -3.46
N ILE A 171 22.41 -18.78 -3.30
CA ILE A 171 21.38 -19.80 -3.09
C ILE A 171 20.61 -19.95 -4.40
N THR A 172 20.69 -21.14 -5.02
CA THR A 172 20.16 -21.36 -6.37
C THR A 172 19.08 -22.44 -6.44
N LYS A 173 18.79 -23.12 -5.34
CA LYS A 173 17.76 -24.18 -5.28
C LYS A 173 16.89 -24.01 -4.05
N TRP A 174 15.61 -24.36 -4.19
CA TRP A 174 14.65 -24.23 -3.11
C TRP A 174 14.90 -25.18 -1.94
N ASN A 175 15.56 -26.33 -2.15
CA ASN A 175 15.97 -27.24 -1.09
C ASN A 175 17.37 -26.94 -0.53
N ASP A 176 17.91 -25.73 -0.74
CA ASP A 176 19.18 -25.33 -0.14
C ASP A 176 19.11 -25.46 1.40
N PRO A 177 20.20 -25.92 2.05
CA PRO A 177 20.27 -26.09 3.50
C PRO A 177 19.87 -24.82 4.29
N ALA A 178 20.18 -23.62 3.79
CA ALA A 178 19.81 -22.37 4.44
C ALA A 178 18.29 -22.11 4.44
N ILE A 179 17.61 -22.48 3.33
CA ILE A 179 16.14 -22.42 3.26
C ILE A 179 15.53 -23.54 4.10
N ALA A 180 16.05 -24.77 4.00
CA ALA A 180 15.54 -25.92 4.73
C ALA A 180 15.61 -25.73 6.26
N ALA A 181 16.65 -25.07 6.77
CA ALA A 181 16.81 -24.75 8.18
C ALA A 181 15.69 -23.84 8.72
N LEU A 182 15.14 -22.94 7.90
CA LEU A 182 14.00 -22.10 8.25
C LEU A 182 12.66 -22.82 8.15
N ASN A 183 12.60 -23.94 7.41
CA ASN A 183 11.41 -24.68 7.04
C ASN A 183 11.42 -26.13 7.56
N THR A 184 11.80 -26.33 8.82
CA THR A 184 11.90 -27.68 9.42
C THR A 184 10.59 -28.43 9.30
N GLY A 185 10.65 -29.65 8.77
CA GLY A 185 9.49 -30.51 8.52
C GLY A 185 8.79 -30.29 7.17
N ALA A 186 9.16 -29.26 6.42
CA ALA A 186 8.66 -29.09 5.05
C ALA A 186 9.53 -29.87 4.04
N THR A 187 8.89 -30.46 3.03
CA THR A 187 9.59 -31.07 1.90
C THR A 187 9.75 -30.02 0.80
N LEU A 188 10.95 -29.46 0.67
CA LEU A 188 11.28 -28.49 -0.36
C LEU A 188 11.81 -29.19 -1.62
N PRO A 189 11.34 -28.79 -2.82
CA PRO A 189 11.80 -29.41 -4.07
C PRO A 189 13.22 -28.95 -4.43
N ALA A 190 13.95 -29.78 -5.17
CA ALA A 190 15.27 -29.43 -5.74
C ALA A 190 15.15 -28.50 -6.97
N THR A 191 14.03 -27.81 -7.13
CA THR A 191 13.76 -26.86 -8.22
C THR A 191 14.74 -25.68 -8.15
N THR A 192 15.24 -25.25 -9.30
CA THR A 192 16.08 -24.07 -9.41
C THR A 192 15.27 -22.82 -9.10
N ILE A 193 15.85 -21.92 -8.30
CA ILE A 193 15.25 -20.62 -8.00
C ILE A 193 15.46 -19.69 -9.20
N VAL A 194 14.42 -18.99 -9.61
CA VAL A 194 14.45 -17.96 -10.65
C VAL A 194 14.07 -16.61 -10.03
N PRO A 195 15.05 -15.77 -9.67
CA PRO A 195 14.73 -14.43 -9.17
C PRO A 195 14.10 -13.59 -10.27
N VAL A 196 13.02 -12.87 -9.94
CA VAL A 196 12.40 -11.88 -10.83
C VAL A 196 12.57 -10.51 -10.20
N ARG A 197 13.06 -9.55 -10.98
CA ARG A 197 13.25 -8.17 -10.53
C ARG A 197 12.64 -7.16 -11.48
N ARG A 198 12.46 -5.96 -10.99
CA ARG A 198 11.95 -4.84 -11.78
C ARG A 198 13.03 -4.33 -12.75
N VAL A 199 12.61 -4.00 -13.97
CA VAL A 199 13.46 -3.35 -14.98
C VAL A 199 13.32 -1.84 -14.94
N ASP A 200 12.17 -1.34 -14.53
CA ASP A 200 11.89 0.09 -14.32
C ASP A 200 12.47 0.59 -13.00
N ALA A 201 12.65 1.89 -12.89
CA ALA A 201 13.02 2.54 -11.63
C ALA A 201 11.82 2.50 -10.67
N SER A 202 11.83 1.56 -9.75
CA SER A 202 10.68 1.13 -8.95
C SER A 202 10.84 1.43 -7.47
N GLY A 203 9.78 1.95 -6.84
CA GLY A 203 9.73 2.04 -5.39
C GLY A 203 9.63 0.69 -4.72
N ASP A 204 8.97 -0.31 -5.34
CA ASP A 204 9.03 -1.69 -4.86
C ASP A 204 10.47 -2.21 -4.78
N THR A 205 11.32 -1.87 -5.75
CA THR A 205 12.76 -2.17 -5.68
C THR A 205 13.42 -1.46 -4.50
N PHE A 206 13.06 -0.19 -4.25
CA PHE A 206 13.59 0.58 -3.13
C PHE A 206 13.26 -0.05 -1.78
N ILE A 207 11.99 -0.40 -1.51
CA ILE A 207 11.60 -0.99 -0.22
C ILE A 207 12.13 -2.41 -0.05
N PHE A 208 12.14 -3.23 -1.11
CA PHE A 208 12.71 -4.57 -1.10
C PHE A 208 14.22 -4.56 -0.80
N THR A 209 14.98 -3.77 -1.55
CA THR A 209 16.42 -3.68 -1.37
C THR A 209 16.81 -3.02 -0.05
N SER A 210 15.92 -2.19 0.54
CA SER A 210 16.11 -1.67 1.90
C SER A 210 16.06 -2.79 2.95
N LEU A 211 15.13 -3.78 2.82
CA LEU A 211 15.15 -4.96 3.68
C LEU A 211 16.43 -5.76 3.50
N LEU A 212 16.84 -6.02 2.24
CA LEU A 212 18.09 -6.77 1.98
C LEU A 212 19.30 -6.09 2.59
N SER A 213 19.39 -4.75 2.48
CA SER A 213 20.45 -3.95 3.10
C SER A 213 20.40 -3.99 4.63
N ALA A 214 19.21 -4.03 5.23
CA ALA A 214 19.06 -4.09 6.69
C ALA A 214 19.42 -5.47 7.28
N THR A 215 19.39 -6.52 6.46
CA THR A 215 19.54 -7.92 6.92
C THR A 215 20.78 -8.62 6.41
N ASN A 216 21.47 -8.09 5.39
CA ASN A 216 22.66 -8.68 4.81
C ASN A 216 23.74 -7.62 4.55
N SER A 217 24.89 -7.75 5.21
CA SER A 217 25.98 -6.78 5.13
C SER A 217 26.69 -6.74 3.78
N ALA A 218 26.76 -7.86 3.06
CA ALA A 218 27.32 -7.89 1.71
C ALA A 218 26.42 -7.15 0.72
N TRP A 219 25.09 -7.31 0.85
CA TRP A 219 24.12 -6.53 0.07
C TRP A 219 24.24 -5.05 0.38
N GLN A 220 24.30 -4.68 1.67
CA GLN A 220 24.43 -3.28 2.11
C GLN A 220 25.68 -2.59 1.55
N SER A 221 26.81 -3.31 1.50
CA SER A 221 28.08 -2.73 1.00
C SER A 221 28.22 -2.82 -0.51
N GLY A 222 27.44 -3.64 -1.19
CA GLY A 222 27.44 -3.84 -2.63
C GLY A 222 26.28 -3.12 -3.33
N PRO A 223 25.17 -3.81 -3.65
CA PRO A 223 24.03 -3.20 -4.35
C PRO A 223 23.36 -2.07 -3.59
N ALA A 224 23.36 -2.12 -2.25
CA ALA A 224 22.67 -1.21 -1.35
C ALA A 224 21.15 -1.14 -1.66
N PHE A 225 20.52 0.04 -1.55
CA PHE A 225 19.11 0.21 -1.83
C PHE A 225 18.82 1.46 -2.68
N GLY A 226 17.76 1.39 -3.47
CA GLY A 226 17.35 2.48 -4.35
C GLY A 226 16.21 2.07 -5.26
N THR A 227 15.62 3.03 -5.96
CA THR A 227 14.62 2.73 -7.01
C THR A 227 15.23 1.99 -8.19
N SER A 228 16.54 2.06 -8.34
CA SER A 228 17.38 1.26 -9.23
C SER A 228 18.69 0.96 -8.52
N VAL A 229 19.15 -0.28 -8.59
CA VAL A 229 20.41 -0.72 -8.00
C VAL A 229 21.24 -1.47 -9.04
N THR A 230 22.55 -1.60 -8.81
CA THR A 230 23.38 -2.50 -9.59
C THR A 230 23.16 -3.93 -9.09
N TRP A 231 22.27 -4.65 -9.78
CA TRP A 231 21.95 -6.03 -9.41
C TRP A 231 23.16 -6.95 -9.60
N PRO A 232 23.38 -7.91 -8.67
CA PRO A 232 24.35 -8.98 -8.91
C PRO A 232 23.97 -9.79 -10.15
N ALA A 233 24.99 -10.30 -10.85
CA ALA A 233 24.75 -11.12 -12.04
C ALA A 233 24.26 -12.53 -11.65
N VAL A 234 23.00 -12.81 -11.90
CA VAL A 234 22.38 -14.13 -11.74
C VAL A 234 21.94 -14.62 -13.11
N SER A 235 22.52 -15.76 -13.58
CA SER A 235 22.41 -16.19 -14.98
C SER A 235 20.99 -16.52 -15.45
N ASN A 236 20.09 -16.86 -14.53
CA ASN A 236 18.69 -17.22 -14.80
C ASN A 236 17.69 -16.22 -14.22
N GLU A 237 18.12 -15.01 -13.84
CA GLU A 237 17.20 -13.98 -13.40
C GLU A 237 16.30 -13.51 -14.56
N LEU A 238 15.09 -13.13 -14.22
CA LEU A 238 14.14 -12.52 -15.15
C LEU A 238 13.84 -11.09 -14.71
N THR A 239 13.37 -10.30 -15.66
CA THR A 239 12.97 -8.91 -15.41
C THR A 239 11.53 -8.69 -15.80
N ALA A 240 10.84 -7.81 -15.07
CA ALA A 240 9.46 -7.45 -15.33
C ALA A 240 9.24 -5.95 -15.11
N ASN A 241 8.24 -5.40 -15.77
CA ASN A 241 7.85 -4.00 -15.63
C ASN A 241 6.57 -3.88 -14.80
N GLY A 242 6.61 -3.07 -13.74
CA GLY A 242 5.49 -2.85 -12.84
C GLY A 242 5.07 -4.11 -12.04
N ASN A 243 4.20 -3.94 -11.06
CA ASN A 243 3.67 -5.05 -10.26
C ASN A 243 2.89 -6.08 -11.11
N PRO A 244 2.05 -5.69 -12.08
CA PRO A 244 1.37 -6.66 -12.94
C PRO A 244 2.36 -7.53 -13.73
N GLY A 245 3.46 -6.95 -14.23
CA GLY A 245 4.50 -7.70 -14.92
C GLY A 245 5.25 -8.67 -14.01
N MET A 246 5.50 -8.29 -12.74
CA MET A 246 6.11 -9.18 -11.74
C MET A 246 5.23 -10.41 -11.48
N VAL A 247 3.92 -10.22 -11.27
CA VAL A 247 2.95 -11.31 -11.07
C VAL A 247 2.91 -12.21 -12.28
N GLN A 248 2.74 -11.65 -13.49
CA GLN A 248 2.66 -12.43 -14.73
C GLN A 248 3.93 -13.25 -15.00
N THR A 249 5.11 -12.65 -14.83
CA THR A 249 6.40 -13.32 -15.05
C THR A 249 6.58 -14.46 -14.05
N CYS A 250 6.25 -14.23 -12.78
CA CYS A 250 6.37 -15.26 -11.75
C CYS A 250 5.38 -16.40 -11.96
N GLN A 251 4.13 -16.09 -12.33
CA GLN A 251 3.13 -17.11 -12.66
C GLN A 251 3.59 -18.03 -13.78
N ALA A 252 4.20 -17.49 -14.82
CA ALA A 252 4.68 -18.25 -15.97
C ALA A 252 5.98 -19.05 -15.69
N THR A 253 6.62 -18.85 -14.53
CA THR A 253 7.97 -19.34 -14.25
C THR A 253 7.99 -20.26 -13.03
N PRO A 254 7.97 -21.60 -13.21
CA PRO A 254 8.17 -22.54 -12.08
C PRO A 254 9.50 -22.28 -11.37
N GLY A 255 9.47 -22.22 -10.03
CA GLY A 255 10.64 -21.91 -9.22
C GLY A 255 10.91 -20.41 -9.05
N CYS A 256 10.04 -19.54 -9.54
CA CYS A 256 10.14 -18.10 -9.36
C CYS A 256 10.14 -17.69 -7.89
N ILE A 257 10.88 -16.61 -7.60
CA ILE A 257 10.71 -15.71 -6.44
C ILE A 257 10.61 -14.27 -6.95
N ALA A 258 9.63 -13.51 -6.45
CA ALA A 258 9.37 -12.13 -6.85
C ALA A 258 8.93 -11.29 -5.64
N TYR A 259 9.32 -10.03 -5.61
CA TYR A 259 8.75 -9.05 -4.69
C TYR A 259 7.61 -8.30 -5.39
N VAL A 260 6.48 -8.19 -4.72
CA VAL A 260 5.23 -7.64 -5.30
C VAL A 260 4.59 -6.69 -4.29
N GLY A 261 4.23 -5.50 -4.73
CA GLY A 261 3.51 -4.55 -3.89
C GLY A 261 2.15 -5.10 -3.46
N ILE A 262 1.76 -4.84 -2.22
CA ILE A 262 0.60 -5.48 -1.58
C ILE A 262 -0.73 -5.25 -2.33
N SER A 263 -0.89 -4.14 -3.05
CA SER A 263 -2.08 -3.88 -3.89
C SER A 263 -2.24 -4.86 -5.07
N SER A 264 -1.22 -5.66 -5.35
CA SER A 264 -1.28 -6.73 -6.36
C SER A 264 -1.34 -8.14 -5.75
N GLU A 265 -1.48 -8.26 -4.43
CA GLU A 265 -1.47 -9.57 -3.75
C GLU A 265 -2.67 -10.44 -4.15
N ASP A 266 -3.87 -9.87 -4.26
CA ASP A 266 -5.05 -10.61 -4.73
C ASP A 266 -4.85 -11.17 -6.15
N ALA A 267 -4.17 -10.40 -7.01
CA ALA A 267 -3.80 -10.87 -8.35
C ALA A 267 -2.74 -11.98 -8.30
N ALA A 268 -1.76 -11.87 -7.41
CA ALA A 268 -0.74 -12.89 -7.20
C ALA A 268 -1.34 -14.20 -6.68
N GLN A 269 -2.23 -14.13 -5.69
CA GLN A 269 -2.95 -15.30 -5.17
C GLN A 269 -3.86 -15.93 -6.24
N SER A 270 -4.60 -15.13 -6.98
CA SER A 270 -5.43 -15.58 -8.11
C SER A 270 -4.60 -16.24 -9.21
N ALA A 271 -3.36 -15.83 -9.38
CA ALA A 271 -2.39 -16.43 -10.29
C ALA A 271 -1.79 -17.76 -9.74
N GLY A 272 -2.15 -18.18 -8.52
CA GLY A 272 -1.67 -19.39 -7.88
C GLY A 272 -0.27 -19.27 -7.27
N LEU A 273 0.23 -18.05 -7.06
CA LEU A 273 1.50 -17.80 -6.38
C LEU A 273 1.35 -18.02 -4.87
N GLY A 274 2.38 -18.57 -4.24
CA GLY A 274 2.49 -18.60 -2.79
C GLY A 274 3.07 -17.29 -2.26
N GLU A 275 2.70 -16.94 -1.04
CA GLU A 275 3.24 -15.81 -0.28
C GLU A 275 4.15 -16.33 0.83
N ALA A 276 5.38 -15.83 0.91
CA ALA A 276 6.35 -16.25 1.91
C ALA A 276 6.14 -15.52 3.24
N MET A 277 6.19 -16.26 4.35
CA MET A 277 6.31 -15.68 5.68
C MET A 277 7.73 -15.14 5.86
N LEU A 278 7.86 -13.85 6.16
CA LEU A 278 9.16 -13.22 6.33
C LEU A 278 9.58 -13.16 7.81
N GLN A 279 10.87 -13.45 8.04
CA GLN A 279 11.45 -13.35 9.38
C GLN A 279 11.60 -11.88 9.77
N ASN A 280 10.95 -11.47 10.83
CA ASN A 280 11.07 -10.14 11.39
C ASN A 280 12.29 -10.01 12.32
N LYS A 281 12.53 -8.80 12.82
CA LYS A 281 13.68 -8.48 13.68
C LYS A 281 13.67 -9.23 15.02
N ALA A 282 12.50 -9.68 15.48
CA ALA A 282 12.34 -10.51 16.68
C ALA A 282 12.56 -12.02 16.41
N GLY A 283 12.82 -12.43 15.16
CA GLY A 283 13.01 -13.81 14.75
C GLY A 283 11.74 -14.57 14.40
N ASN A 284 10.57 -13.94 14.47
CA ASN A 284 9.29 -14.56 14.12
C ASN A 284 9.01 -14.47 12.62
N PHE A 285 8.26 -15.44 12.11
CA PHE A 285 7.84 -15.46 10.71
C PHE A 285 6.41 -14.95 10.59
N VAL A 286 6.19 -13.90 9.83
CA VAL A 286 4.93 -13.19 9.69
C VAL A 286 4.56 -12.92 8.23
N LEU A 287 3.26 -12.89 7.94
CA LEU A 287 2.71 -12.45 6.66
C LEU A 287 2.29 -10.97 6.74
N PRO A 288 2.21 -10.24 5.61
CA PRO A 288 1.66 -8.90 5.57
C PRO A 288 0.13 -8.96 5.73
N ASN A 289 -0.34 -8.51 6.87
CA ASN A 289 -1.77 -8.31 7.12
C ASN A 289 -1.96 -7.07 8.01
N ALA A 290 -3.20 -6.64 8.18
CA ALA A 290 -3.50 -5.40 8.90
C ALA A 290 -2.80 -5.33 10.28
N SER A 291 -2.81 -6.42 11.06
CA SER A 291 -2.22 -6.40 12.41
C SER A 291 -0.69 -6.40 12.41
N THR A 292 -0.04 -7.09 11.46
CA THR A 292 1.43 -7.15 11.38
C THR A 292 2.03 -5.88 10.77
N VAL A 293 1.30 -5.24 9.85
CA VAL A 293 1.64 -3.91 9.31
C VAL A 293 1.47 -2.86 10.39
N GLU A 294 0.34 -2.85 11.13
CA GLU A 294 0.10 -1.91 12.24
C GLU A 294 1.17 -2.04 13.34
N ALA A 295 1.60 -3.27 13.65
CA ALA A 295 2.68 -3.49 14.61
C ALA A 295 3.99 -2.83 14.17
N ALA A 296 4.36 -2.90 12.89
CA ALA A 296 5.54 -2.25 12.34
C ALA A 296 5.40 -0.71 12.35
N VAL A 297 4.24 -0.20 11.96
CA VAL A 297 3.91 1.24 11.99
C VAL A 297 4.00 1.79 13.41
N SER A 298 3.43 1.09 14.38
CA SER A 298 3.48 1.48 15.80
C SER A 298 4.90 1.51 16.36
N ALA A 299 5.80 0.68 15.83
CA ALA A 299 7.21 0.65 16.24
C ALA A 299 8.06 1.71 15.53
N GLY A 300 7.83 1.98 14.23
CA GLY A 300 8.71 2.80 13.39
C GLY A 300 8.16 4.19 13.04
N ALA A 301 6.84 4.41 13.07
CA ALA A 301 6.21 5.64 12.60
C ALA A 301 5.64 6.53 13.72
N THR A 302 6.17 6.47 14.93
CA THR A 302 5.73 7.31 16.06
C THR A 302 6.11 8.78 15.88
N SER A 303 7.18 9.05 15.12
CA SER A 303 7.59 10.39 14.70
C SER A 303 8.31 10.30 13.35
N ILE A 304 8.05 11.25 12.47
CA ILE A 304 8.71 11.34 11.17
C ILE A 304 9.51 12.64 11.06
N PRO A 305 10.62 12.65 10.30
CA PRO A 305 11.41 13.86 10.09
C PRO A 305 10.61 15.00 9.45
N ALA A 306 11.07 16.25 9.62
CA ALA A 306 10.38 17.42 9.05
C ALA A 306 10.21 17.36 7.51
N ASN A 307 11.03 16.59 6.82
CA ASN A 307 10.93 16.36 5.37
C ASN A 307 9.99 15.22 5.00
N LEU A 308 9.28 14.65 5.97
CA LEU A 308 8.33 13.54 5.84
C LEU A 308 8.92 12.25 5.24
N ALA A 309 10.25 12.12 5.14
CA ALA A 309 10.94 10.95 4.61
C ALA A 309 11.28 9.98 5.75
N ALA A 310 10.50 8.96 5.95
CA ALA A 310 10.69 7.98 7.01
C ALA A 310 10.60 6.54 6.47
N PRO A 311 11.64 5.71 6.65
CA PRO A 311 11.51 4.28 6.41
C PRO A 311 10.77 3.60 7.58
N ILE A 312 10.00 2.56 7.27
CA ILE A 312 9.39 1.64 8.26
C ILE A 312 9.85 0.22 7.93
N ILE A 313 11.14 0.06 7.61
CA ILE A 313 11.72 -1.21 7.19
C ILE A 313 12.40 -1.90 8.36
N TYR A 314 12.05 -3.19 8.57
CA TYR A 314 12.67 -4.07 9.56
C TYR A 314 12.56 -3.53 11.00
N GLU A 315 11.40 -2.98 11.34
CA GLU A 315 11.13 -2.41 12.66
C GLU A 315 11.06 -3.49 13.75
N PRO A 316 11.39 -3.16 15.02
CA PRO A 316 11.31 -4.11 16.13
C PRO A 316 9.86 -4.49 16.43
N GLY A 317 9.68 -5.66 17.06
CA GLY A 317 8.37 -6.15 17.50
C GLY A 317 8.12 -7.58 17.09
N ALA A 318 7.46 -8.34 17.97
CA ALA A 318 7.22 -9.78 17.73
C ALA A 318 6.26 -10.03 16.56
N GLN A 319 5.42 -9.06 16.22
CA GLN A 319 4.45 -9.14 15.12
C GLN A 319 4.75 -8.18 13.98
N SER A 320 5.81 -7.34 14.07
CA SER A 320 6.12 -6.35 13.03
C SER A 320 6.47 -7.02 11.72
N TYR A 321 5.71 -6.70 10.64
CA TYR A 321 6.04 -7.15 9.30
C TYR A 321 7.29 -6.40 8.78
N PRO A 322 8.26 -7.07 8.15
CA PRO A 322 9.56 -6.44 7.88
C PRO A 322 9.58 -5.47 6.69
N ILE A 323 8.59 -5.53 5.79
CA ILE A 323 8.53 -4.65 4.61
C ILE A 323 7.24 -3.82 4.65
N VAL A 324 7.28 -2.73 5.40
CA VAL A 324 6.20 -1.74 5.50
C VAL A 324 6.74 -0.39 5.05
N ASN A 325 5.90 0.44 4.43
CA ASN A 325 6.32 1.69 3.84
C ASN A 325 5.23 2.76 3.89
N PHE A 326 5.64 4.03 3.89
CA PHE A 326 4.77 5.13 3.49
C PHE A 326 4.66 5.21 1.97
N GLU A 327 3.47 5.41 1.47
CA GLU A 327 3.21 5.78 0.09
C GLU A 327 3.21 7.29 -0.06
N TYR A 328 3.98 7.81 -0.99
CA TYR A 328 4.19 9.23 -1.16
C TYR A 328 3.59 9.76 -2.45
N LEU A 329 3.07 10.98 -2.38
CA LEU A 329 2.90 11.85 -3.53
C LEU A 329 3.97 12.95 -3.47
N VAL A 330 4.88 12.93 -4.42
CA VAL A 330 5.91 13.95 -4.58
C VAL A 330 5.32 15.16 -5.30
N VAL A 331 5.44 16.34 -4.71
CA VAL A 331 4.77 17.55 -5.17
C VAL A 331 5.67 18.78 -5.04
N LYS A 332 5.55 19.75 -5.95
CA LYS A 332 6.15 21.08 -5.76
C LYS A 332 5.31 21.92 -4.81
N ASP A 333 5.98 22.67 -3.94
CA ASP A 333 5.35 23.64 -3.04
C ASP A 333 4.70 24.81 -3.80
N LYS A 334 5.15 25.07 -5.05
CA LYS A 334 4.62 26.08 -5.95
C LYS A 334 3.94 25.47 -7.16
N GLN A 335 2.67 25.83 -7.36
CA GLN A 335 1.86 25.46 -8.51
C GLN A 335 1.70 26.65 -9.47
N SER A 336 1.35 26.39 -10.72
CA SER A 336 1.27 27.41 -11.79
C SER A 336 0.11 28.40 -11.64
N SER A 337 -0.88 28.09 -10.80
CA SER A 337 -2.03 28.96 -10.52
C SER A 337 -2.61 28.71 -9.14
N ALA A 338 -3.39 29.67 -8.62
CA ALA A 338 -4.07 29.55 -7.34
C ALA A 338 -5.12 28.41 -7.36
N ASP A 339 -5.86 28.26 -8.46
CA ASP A 339 -6.84 27.18 -8.63
C ASP A 339 -6.19 25.80 -8.66
N LEU A 340 -5.04 25.66 -9.34
CA LEU A 340 -4.31 24.40 -9.35
C LEU A 340 -3.71 24.08 -7.98
N ALA A 341 -3.16 25.08 -7.29
CA ALA A 341 -2.67 24.91 -5.91
C ALA A 341 -3.80 24.48 -4.97
N MET A 342 -5.01 25.04 -5.12
CA MET A 342 -6.19 24.63 -4.38
C MET A 342 -6.55 23.18 -4.70
N ALA A 343 -6.70 22.81 -5.98
CA ALA A 343 -7.02 21.45 -6.41
C ALA A 343 -6.04 20.40 -5.85
N VAL A 344 -4.74 20.72 -5.87
CA VAL A 344 -3.69 19.82 -5.35
C VAL A 344 -3.82 19.66 -3.82
N ARG A 345 -4.05 20.76 -3.07
CA ARG A 345 -4.30 20.66 -1.62
C ARG A 345 -5.56 19.87 -1.31
N ASP A 346 -6.66 20.15 -2.05
CA ASP A 346 -7.94 19.44 -1.88
C ASP A 346 -7.77 17.94 -2.07
N PHE A 347 -7.02 17.54 -3.12
CA PHE A 347 -6.77 16.12 -3.38
C PHE A 347 -5.91 15.48 -2.29
N LEU A 348 -4.82 16.12 -1.89
CA LEU A 348 -3.93 15.58 -0.86
C LEU A 348 -4.64 15.47 0.50
N ALA A 349 -5.43 16.49 0.87
CA ALA A 349 -6.25 16.46 2.08
C ALA A 349 -7.35 15.39 2.01
N PHE A 350 -8.01 15.25 0.85
CA PHE A 350 -8.98 14.19 0.61
C PHE A 350 -8.34 12.80 0.73
N ALA A 351 -7.16 12.59 0.12
CA ALA A 351 -6.48 11.30 0.11
C ALA A 351 -6.16 10.79 1.52
N ILE A 352 -5.74 11.67 2.45
CA ILE A 352 -5.44 11.31 3.84
C ILE A 352 -6.65 11.33 4.78
N SER A 353 -7.80 11.82 4.33
CA SER A 353 -8.99 11.98 5.16
C SER A 353 -9.69 10.65 5.44
N PRO A 354 -10.02 10.33 6.71
CA PRO A 354 -10.78 9.11 7.06
C PRO A 354 -12.24 9.15 6.59
N THR A 355 -12.73 10.30 6.13
CA THR A 355 -14.05 10.48 5.50
C THR A 355 -13.94 10.72 3.98
N GLY A 356 -12.74 10.69 3.44
CA GLY A 356 -12.40 10.85 2.02
C GLY A 356 -11.72 9.60 1.46
N GLY A 357 -10.49 9.75 0.94
CA GLY A 357 -9.72 8.68 0.33
C GLY A 357 -9.26 7.60 1.31
N SER A 358 -8.98 7.96 2.57
CA SER A 358 -8.54 7.02 3.60
C SER A 358 -9.69 6.34 4.36
N THR A 359 -10.87 6.17 3.74
CA THR A 359 -11.92 5.35 4.35
C THR A 359 -11.48 3.89 4.42
N PRO A 360 -11.92 3.11 5.44
CA PRO A 360 -11.61 1.68 5.53
C PRO A 360 -12.01 0.91 4.27
N ALA A 361 -13.07 1.33 3.57
CA ALA A 361 -13.53 0.67 2.35
C ALA A 361 -12.56 0.82 1.17
N PHE A 362 -11.94 1.99 0.99
CA PHE A 362 -10.95 2.22 -0.05
C PHE A 362 -9.61 1.57 0.31
N LEU A 363 -9.15 1.76 1.55
CA LEU A 363 -7.87 1.21 2.00
C LEU A 363 -7.85 -0.33 1.96
N ALA A 364 -8.95 -0.99 2.37
CA ALA A 364 -9.03 -2.45 2.42
C ALA A 364 -8.94 -3.11 1.03
N LYS A 365 -9.38 -2.43 -0.04
CA LYS A 365 -9.29 -2.97 -1.40
C LYS A 365 -7.84 -3.15 -1.87
N GLU A 366 -6.95 -2.31 -1.39
CA GLU A 366 -5.54 -2.31 -1.77
C GLU A 366 -4.65 -2.87 -0.65
N HIS A 367 -5.24 -3.42 0.42
CA HIS A 367 -4.55 -3.87 1.64
C HIS A 367 -3.71 -2.76 2.31
N PHE A 368 -4.10 -1.51 2.11
CA PHE A 368 -3.45 -0.34 2.68
C PHE A 368 -4.00 0.01 4.06
N GLN A 369 -3.27 0.87 4.77
CA GLN A 369 -3.71 1.50 6.01
C GLN A 369 -3.62 3.02 5.91
N GLY A 370 -4.44 3.71 6.69
CA GLY A 370 -4.36 5.17 6.82
C GLY A 370 -3.08 5.59 7.56
N LEU A 371 -2.75 6.86 7.44
CA LEU A 371 -1.62 7.43 8.18
C LEU A 371 -1.88 7.38 9.69
N PRO A 372 -0.84 7.11 10.52
CA PRO A 372 -0.94 7.24 11.96
C PRO A 372 -1.40 8.64 12.37
N SER A 373 -2.27 8.75 13.36
CA SER A 373 -2.78 10.03 13.86
C SER A 373 -1.67 10.97 14.37
N SER A 374 -0.54 10.42 14.81
CA SER A 374 0.67 11.17 15.19
C SER A 374 1.37 11.86 14.02
N VAL A 375 1.18 11.36 12.80
CA VAL A 375 1.83 11.84 11.56
C VAL A 375 0.95 12.87 10.83
N VAL A 376 -0.37 12.69 10.87
CA VAL A 376 -1.35 13.51 10.12
C VAL A 376 -1.14 15.01 10.29
N PRO A 377 -0.97 15.60 11.50
CA PRO A 377 -0.83 17.05 11.65
C PRO A 377 0.39 17.63 10.93
N GLN A 378 1.49 16.87 10.84
CA GLN A 378 2.69 17.29 10.13
C GLN A 378 2.47 17.24 8.62
N VAL A 379 1.74 16.25 8.12
CA VAL A 379 1.35 16.13 6.70
C VAL A 379 0.40 17.27 6.32
N GLU A 380 -0.62 17.56 7.13
CA GLU A 380 -1.53 18.70 6.93
C GLU A 380 -0.78 20.03 6.86
N THR A 381 0.24 20.22 7.71
CA THR A 381 1.09 21.42 7.67
C THR A 381 1.85 21.52 6.34
N ALA A 382 2.37 20.41 5.83
CA ALA A 382 3.05 20.40 4.53
C ALA A 382 2.06 20.66 3.37
N ILE A 383 0.87 20.08 3.41
CA ILE A 383 -0.19 20.35 2.41
C ILE A 383 -0.58 21.83 2.42
N ALA A 384 -0.75 22.44 3.60
CA ALA A 384 -1.10 23.84 3.74
C ALA A 384 -0.05 24.80 3.17
N SER A 385 1.22 24.40 3.07
CA SER A 385 2.31 25.20 2.50
C SER A 385 2.28 25.29 0.97
N ILE A 386 1.52 24.42 0.28
CA ILE A 386 1.39 24.44 -1.19
C ILE A 386 0.67 25.72 -1.62
N SER A 387 1.26 26.46 -2.54
CA SER A 387 0.74 27.77 -2.99
C SER A 387 0.98 27.97 -4.49
N SER A 388 0.52 29.09 -5.05
CA SER A 388 0.82 29.52 -6.41
C SER A 388 2.09 30.37 -6.48
#